data_26f07d23a341ba67f2e2d73cbaa98835
#
_entry.id   26f07d23a341ba67f2e2d73cbaa98835
#
_cell.length_a   1.000
_cell.length_b   1.000
_cell.length_c   1.000
_cell.angle_alpha   90.00
_cell.angle_beta   90.00
_cell.angle_gamma   90.00
#
_symmetry.space_group_name_H-M   'P 1'
#
loop_
_entity.id
_entity.type
_entity.pdbx_description
1 polymer ?
#
loop_
_entity_poly.entity_id
_entity_poly.type
_entity_poly.pdbx_seq_one_letter_code
_entity_poly.pdbx_strand_id
1 'polypeptide(L)'
;MQRGQAFTMPRIAENFFRAKLAGLEHEVFSVAMLDTKHRLIAYVEIFRGSISSAQIEPREVVKECLRHNAAAVLMSHNHPSGDANPSSADVTVTKRLREALELIDVRLLDHIVVGGNSTVSMASQGLL
;
A
#
# COMPACT_ATOMS: atom_id res chain seq x y z
N MET A 1 13.47 -16.57 -11.86
CA MET A 1 12.22 -15.79 -11.86
C MET A 1 12.52 -14.34 -12.26
N GLN A 2 11.73 -13.81 -13.18
CA GLN A 2 11.91 -12.45 -13.64
C GLN A 2 11.11 -11.49 -12.74
N ARG A 3 11.77 -10.45 -12.24
CA ARG A 3 11.11 -9.41 -11.44
C ARG A 3 10.37 -8.44 -12.34
N GLY A 4 9.36 -7.80 -11.78
CA GLY A 4 8.56 -6.84 -12.49
C GLY A 4 9.15 -5.43 -12.49
N GLN A 5 8.27 -4.45 -12.65
CA GLN A 5 8.61 -3.05 -12.76
C GLN A 5 9.35 -2.54 -11.52
N ALA A 6 10.32 -1.65 -11.73
CA ALA A 6 11.01 -0.98 -10.63
C ALA A 6 10.25 0.29 -10.23
N PHE A 7 10.03 0.47 -8.94
CA PHE A 7 9.36 1.64 -8.39
C PHE A 7 10.42 2.63 -7.90
N THR A 8 11.03 3.33 -8.85
CA THR A 8 12.13 4.25 -8.57
C THR A 8 11.68 5.70 -8.36
N MET A 9 10.41 6.01 -8.65
CA MET A 9 9.84 7.36 -8.54
C MET A 9 8.42 7.27 -8.00
N PRO A 10 7.98 8.26 -7.18
CA PRO A 10 6.62 8.24 -6.64
C PRO A 10 5.52 8.15 -7.71
N ARG A 11 5.72 8.81 -8.86
CA ARG A 11 4.74 8.77 -9.94
C ARG A 11 4.48 7.37 -10.45
N ILE A 12 5.52 6.52 -10.50
CA ILE A 12 5.38 5.15 -10.97
C ILE A 12 4.45 4.38 -10.04
N ALA A 13 4.63 4.53 -8.72
CA ALA A 13 3.77 3.90 -7.73
C ALA A 13 2.34 4.42 -7.85
N GLU A 14 2.16 5.72 -7.95
CA GLU A 14 0.83 6.32 -8.05
C GLU A 14 0.08 5.83 -9.29
N ASN A 15 0.77 5.79 -10.44
CA ASN A 15 0.16 5.29 -11.68
C ASN A 15 -0.21 3.82 -11.56
N PHE A 16 0.65 3.02 -10.93
CA PHE A 16 0.40 1.60 -10.73
C PHE A 16 -0.88 1.38 -9.93
N PHE A 17 -1.01 2.05 -8.78
CA PHE A 17 -2.17 1.86 -7.93
C PHE A 17 -3.43 2.49 -8.51
N ARG A 18 -3.30 3.61 -9.23
CA ARG A 18 -4.46 4.17 -9.93
C ARG A 18 -5.01 3.17 -10.92
N ALA A 19 -4.14 2.49 -11.67
CA ALA A 19 -4.58 1.49 -12.63
C ALA A 19 -5.27 0.30 -11.95
N LYS A 20 -4.84 -0.05 -10.74
CA LYS A 20 -5.43 -1.17 -10.01
C LYS A 20 -6.74 -0.83 -9.30
N LEU A 21 -6.85 0.37 -8.76
CA LEU A 21 -7.90 0.70 -7.79
C LEU A 21 -8.90 1.77 -8.24
N ALA A 22 -8.60 2.56 -9.26
CA ALA A 22 -9.52 3.60 -9.72
C ALA A 22 -10.81 2.98 -10.24
N GLY A 23 -11.95 3.59 -9.89
CA GLY A 23 -13.24 3.16 -10.36
C GLY A 23 -13.85 1.97 -9.64
N LEU A 24 -13.19 1.40 -8.64
CA LEU A 24 -13.78 0.34 -7.85
C LEU A 24 -14.88 0.90 -6.94
N GLU A 25 -15.99 0.17 -6.84
CA GLU A 25 -17.16 0.62 -6.07
C GLU A 25 -17.03 0.35 -4.58
N HIS A 26 -16.10 -0.51 -4.19
CA HIS A 26 -15.84 -0.83 -2.80
C HIS A 26 -14.37 -0.59 -2.49
N GLU A 27 -14.06 -0.45 -1.20
CA GLU A 27 -12.70 -0.23 -0.78
C GLU A 27 -11.88 -1.51 -0.88
N VAL A 28 -10.63 -1.39 -1.33
CA VAL A 28 -9.67 -2.47 -1.38
C VAL A 28 -8.38 -1.96 -0.74
N PHE A 29 -7.84 -2.73 0.19
CA PHE A 29 -6.51 -2.49 0.74
C PHE A 29 -5.54 -3.48 0.10
N SER A 30 -4.48 -2.97 -0.51
CA SER A 30 -3.53 -3.80 -1.25
C SER A 30 -2.09 -3.44 -0.93
N VAL A 31 -1.21 -4.37 -1.24
CA VAL A 31 0.22 -4.23 -0.97
C VAL A 31 1.00 -4.66 -2.19
N ALA A 32 1.94 -3.84 -2.61
CA ALA A 32 2.94 -4.20 -3.61
C ALA A 32 4.24 -4.51 -2.88
N MET A 33 4.73 -5.73 -3.02
CA MET A 33 5.93 -6.20 -2.35
C MET A 33 7.12 -6.12 -3.30
N LEU A 34 8.23 -5.57 -2.81
CA LEU A 34 9.37 -5.20 -3.62
C LEU A 34 10.64 -5.86 -3.11
N ASP A 35 11.58 -6.08 -4.03
CA ASP A 35 12.91 -6.55 -3.68
C ASP A 35 13.82 -5.38 -3.27
N THR A 36 15.10 -5.65 -2.99
CA THR A 36 16.05 -4.63 -2.55
C THR A 36 16.33 -3.56 -3.60
N LYS A 37 16.02 -3.83 -4.85
CA LYS A 37 16.15 -2.86 -5.94
C LYS A 37 14.81 -2.20 -6.27
N HIS A 38 13.83 -2.35 -5.38
CA HIS A 38 12.47 -1.81 -5.51
C HIS A 38 11.73 -2.33 -6.76
N ARG A 39 12.06 -3.54 -7.21
CA ARG A 39 11.32 -4.18 -8.29
C ARG A 39 10.17 -4.99 -7.72
N LEU A 40 9.04 -4.97 -8.44
CA LEU A 40 7.83 -5.64 -7.99
C LEU A 40 8.02 -7.16 -7.95
N ILE A 41 7.78 -7.76 -6.79
CA ILE A 41 7.73 -9.21 -6.60
C ILE A 41 6.30 -9.70 -6.77
N ALA A 42 5.36 -9.07 -6.07
CA ALA A 42 3.97 -9.49 -6.06
C ALA A 42 3.07 -8.32 -5.64
N TYR A 43 1.84 -8.35 -6.14
CA TYR A 43 0.78 -7.43 -5.75
C TYR A 43 -0.35 -8.26 -5.15
N VAL A 44 -0.78 -7.95 -3.93
CA VAL A 44 -1.79 -8.73 -3.21
C VAL A 44 -2.84 -7.81 -2.63
N GLU A 45 -4.12 -8.14 -2.88
CA GLU A 45 -5.22 -7.52 -2.16
C GLU A 45 -5.35 -8.19 -0.80
N ILE A 46 -5.18 -7.40 0.27
CA ILE A 46 -5.21 -7.91 1.64
C ILE A 46 -6.63 -7.92 2.19
N PHE A 47 -7.40 -6.89 1.88
CA PHE A 47 -8.75 -6.74 2.42
C PHE A 47 -9.65 -6.04 1.41
N ARG A 48 -10.92 -6.47 1.38
CA ARG A 48 -11.94 -5.90 0.50
C ARG A 48 -13.18 -5.61 1.33
N GLY A 49 -13.75 -4.40 1.17
CA GLY A 49 -14.91 -3.95 1.93
C GLY A 49 -14.61 -2.63 2.62
N SER A 50 -15.48 -2.19 3.53
CA SER A 50 -15.25 -0.95 4.29
C SER A 50 -14.04 -1.14 5.19
N ILE A 51 -13.03 -0.27 5.01
CA ILE A 51 -11.77 -0.37 5.73
C ILE A 51 -11.86 0.45 7.01
N SER A 52 -11.57 -0.21 8.14
CA SER A 52 -11.34 0.46 9.40
C SER A 52 -10.02 -0.03 9.98
N SER A 53 -9.47 0.71 10.93
CA SER A 53 -8.19 0.34 11.53
C SER A 53 -8.21 -1.03 12.20
N ALA A 54 -9.39 -1.48 12.65
CA ALA A 54 -9.54 -2.76 13.32
C ALA A 54 -9.57 -3.95 12.36
N GLN A 55 -9.82 -3.71 11.07
CA GLN A 55 -10.00 -4.79 10.08
C GLN A 55 -8.72 -5.15 9.36
N ILE A 56 -7.73 -4.27 9.34
CA ILE A 56 -6.46 -4.54 8.71
C ILE A 56 -5.53 -5.17 9.74
N GLU A 57 -5.32 -6.47 9.62
CA GLU A 57 -4.48 -7.22 10.55
C GLU A 57 -3.02 -7.15 10.13
N PRO A 58 -2.12 -6.59 10.95
CA PRO A 58 -0.70 -6.60 10.64
C PRO A 58 -0.16 -7.98 10.32
N ARG A 59 -0.69 -9.00 11.01
CA ARG A 59 -0.32 -10.40 10.78
C ARG A 59 -0.46 -10.79 9.32
N GLU A 60 -1.54 -10.38 8.65
CA GLU A 60 -1.79 -10.77 7.26
C GLU A 60 -0.79 -10.11 6.31
N VAL A 61 -0.44 -8.86 6.56
CA VAL A 61 0.57 -8.17 5.76
C VAL A 61 1.95 -8.79 5.97
N VAL A 62 2.30 -9.08 7.23
CA VAL A 62 3.57 -9.72 7.58
C VAL A 62 3.71 -11.08 6.91
N LYS A 63 2.65 -11.89 6.95
CA LYS A 63 2.66 -13.21 6.32
C LYS A 63 2.96 -13.12 4.82
N GLU A 64 2.33 -12.16 4.13
CA GLU A 64 2.57 -11.99 2.70
C GLU A 64 4.00 -11.51 2.42
N CYS A 65 4.52 -10.62 3.25
CA CYS A 65 5.90 -10.15 3.09
C CYS A 65 6.91 -11.28 3.29
N LEU A 66 6.69 -12.14 4.26
CA LEU A 66 7.57 -13.29 4.50
C LEU A 66 7.45 -14.33 3.39
N ARG A 67 6.22 -14.58 2.93
CA ARG A 67 5.98 -15.53 1.83
C ARG A 67 6.72 -15.13 0.56
N HIS A 68 6.75 -13.83 0.26
CA HIS A 68 7.35 -13.32 -0.96
C HIS A 68 8.78 -12.80 -0.76
N ASN A 69 9.31 -12.94 0.45
CA ASN A 69 10.65 -12.47 0.78
C ASN A 69 10.84 -10.99 0.42
N ALA A 70 9.87 -10.17 0.80
CA ALA A 70 9.87 -8.75 0.48
C ALA A 70 10.96 -8.01 1.26
N ALA A 71 11.63 -7.06 0.61
CA ALA A 71 12.56 -6.14 1.27
C ALA A 71 11.89 -4.80 1.58
N ALA A 72 10.88 -4.44 0.80
CA ALA A 72 10.13 -3.20 0.97
C ALA A 72 8.71 -3.39 0.46
N VAL A 73 7.81 -2.50 0.88
CA VAL A 73 6.42 -2.54 0.43
C VAL A 73 5.91 -1.13 0.14
N LEU A 74 4.94 -1.08 -0.76
CA LEU A 74 4.07 0.06 -0.99
C LEU A 74 2.66 -0.39 -0.65
N MET A 75 1.96 0.40 0.13
CA MET A 75 0.57 0.12 0.47
C MET A 75 -0.34 1.03 -0.33
N SER A 76 -1.56 0.58 -0.58
CA SER A 76 -2.56 1.43 -1.23
C SER A 76 -3.96 1.00 -0.85
N HIS A 77 -4.86 1.97 -0.85
CA HIS A 77 -6.29 1.71 -0.80
C HIS A 77 -7.00 2.82 -1.56
N ASN A 78 -8.25 2.56 -1.91
CA ASN A 78 -9.06 3.51 -2.62
C ASN A 78 -10.19 4.04 -1.74
N HIS A 79 -10.58 5.29 -2.01
CA HIS A 79 -11.77 5.89 -1.45
C HIS A 79 -12.82 5.99 -2.57
N PRO A 80 -13.87 5.14 -2.55
CA PRO A 80 -14.90 5.18 -3.60
C PRO A 80 -15.61 6.52 -3.73
N SER A 81 -15.58 7.35 -2.66
CA SER A 81 -16.15 8.69 -2.71
C SER A 81 -15.47 9.61 -3.74
N GLY A 82 -14.25 9.29 -4.15
CA GLY A 82 -13.47 10.11 -5.06
C GLY A 82 -12.52 11.09 -4.38
N ASP A 83 -12.57 11.20 -3.05
CA ASP A 83 -11.67 12.07 -2.29
C ASP A 83 -10.45 11.27 -1.85
N ALA A 84 -9.29 11.61 -2.40
CA ALA A 84 -8.06 10.89 -2.12
C ALA A 84 -7.35 11.31 -0.83
N ASN A 85 -7.90 12.26 -0.07
CA ASN A 85 -7.26 12.70 1.17
C ASN A 85 -7.27 11.58 2.21
N PRO A 86 -6.10 11.28 2.82
CA PRO A 86 -6.05 10.26 3.86
C PRO A 86 -6.89 10.65 5.08
N SER A 87 -7.60 9.68 5.64
CA SER A 87 -8.35 9.87 6.89
C SER A 87 -7.42 9.64 8.08
N SER A 88 -7.90 10.02 9.28
CA SER A 88 -7.17 9.73 10.51
C SER A 88 -7.01 8.22 10.73
N ALA A 89 -8.03 7.44 10.34
CA ALA A 89 -7.96 5.99 10.40
C ALA A 89 -6.86 5.44 9.47
N ASP A 90 -6.72 6.03 8.28
CA ASP A 90 -5.67 5.64 7.34
C ASP A 90 -4.29 5.85 7.95
N VAL A 91 -4.09 6.99 8.61
CA VAL A 91 -2.82 7.30 9.27
C VAL A 91 -2.53 6.32 10.40
N THR A 92 -3.54 6.01 11.21
CA THR A 92 -3.39 5.07 12.33
C THR A 92 -3.01 3.67 11.84
N VAL A 93 -3.71 3.16 10.83
CA VAL A 93 -3.42 1.85 10.24
C VAL A 93 -2.00 1.82 9.67
N THR A 94 -1.63 2.86 8.97
CA THR A 94 -0.30 2.93 8.33
C THR A 94 0.82 2.88 9.36
N LYS A 95 0.69 3.62 10.45
CA LYS A 95 1.69 3.61 11.53
C LYS A 95 1.80 2.23 12.16
N ARG A 96 0.67 1.60 12.42
CA ARG A 96 0.63 0.27 13.02
C ARG A 96 1.30 -0.77 12.13
N LEU A 97 1.02 -0.73 10.83
CA LEU A 97 1.60 -1.65 9.88
C LEU A 97 3.10 -1.39 9.70
N ARG A 98 3.51 -0.12 9.66
CA ARG A 98 4.91 0.24 9.57
C ARG A 98 5.72 -0.32 10.73
N GLU A 99 5.20 -0.19 11.95
CA GLU A 99 5.88 -0.72 13.14
C GLU A 99 6.04 -2.24 13.07
N ALA A 100 4.99 -2.94 12.64
CA ALA A 100 5.05 -4.39 12.50
C ALA A 100 6.08 -4.81 11.43
N LEU A 101 6.14 -4.11 10.32
CA LEU A 101 7.07 -4.42 9.24
C LEU A 101 8.51 -4.13 9.63
N GLU A 102 8.76 -3.11 10.43
CA GLU A 102 10.11 -2.81 10.91
C GLU A 102 10.70 -3.96 11.72
N LEU A 103 9.86 -4.71 12.44
CA LEU A 103 10.31 -5.86 13.23
C LEU A 103 10.86 -6.99 12.36
N ILE A 104 10.48 -7.07 11.11
CA ILE A 104 10.94 -8.10 10.17
C ILE A 104 11.83 -7.50 9.08
N ASP A 105 12.36 -6.31 9.32
CA ASP A 105 13.27 -5.61 8.40
C ASP A 105 12.67 -5.36 7.01
N VAL A 106 11.36 -5.11 6.95
CA VAL A 106 10.68 -4.71 5.72
C VAL A 106 10.35 -3.22 5.81
N ARG A 107 10.75 -2.46 4.81
CA ARG A 107 10.56 -1.01 4.79
C ARG A 107 9.24 -0.65 4.13
N LEU A 108 8.43 0.16 4.82
CA LEU A 108 7.26 0.77 4.20
C LEU A 108 7.72 2.05 3.49
N LEU A 109 7.66 2.05 2.17
CA LEU A 109 8.12 3.20 1.38
C LEU A 109 7.06 4.29 1.26
N ASP A 110 5.81 3.90 1.09
CA ASP A 110 4.70 4.85 0.96
C ASP A 110 3.36 4.16 1.13
N HIS A 111 2.32 4.97 1.34
CA HIS A 111 0.93 4.54 1.29
C HIS A 111 0.21 5.49 0.34
N ILE A 112 -0.26 4.97 -0.77
CA ILE A 112 -0.93 5.74 -1.82
C ILE A 112 -2.44 5.59 -1.66
N VAL A 113 -3.14 6.70 -1.52
CA VAL A 113 -4.60 6.71 -1.49
C VAL A 113 -5.11 7.08 -2.87
N VAL A 114 -6.02 6.28 -3.42
CA VAL A 114 -6.62 6.52 -4.72
C VAL A 114 -8.05 6.99 -4.54
N GLY A 115 -8.39 8.17 -5.07
CA GLY A 115 -9.75 8.69 -5.03
C GLY A 115 -10.13 9.18 -6.42
N GLY A 116 -11.05 8.50 -7.10
CA GLY A 116 -11.36 8.78 -8.49
C GLY A 116 -10.11 8.63 -9.34
N ASN A 117 -9.75 9.68 -10.08
CA ASN A 117 -8.51 9.70 -10.86
C ASN A 117 -7.34 10.36 -10.11
N SER A 118 -7.56 10.75 -8.87
CA SER A 118 -6.55 11.43 -8.05
C SER A 118 -5.83 10.45 -7.16
N THR A 119 -4.59 10.76 -6.82
CA THR A 119 -3.80 9.98 -5.86
C THR A 119 -3.15 10.93 -4.85
N VAL A 120 -2.96 10.43 -3.64
CA VAL A 120 -2.24 11.15 -2.60
C VAL A 120 -1.18 10.21 -2.03
N SER A 121 0.06 10.70 -1.98
CA SER A 121 1.16 10.02 -1.33
C SER A 121 1.24 10.47 0.13
N MET A 122 1.10 9.55 1.06
CA MET A 122 1.19 9.88 2.48
C MET A 122 2.61 10.30 2.86
N ALA A 123 3.62 9.70 2.23
CA ALA A 123 5.01 10.10 2.45
C ALA A 123 5.23 11.55 2.03
N SER A 124 4.70 11.96 0.87
CA SER A 124 4.81 13.33 0.39
C SER A 124 4.16 14.33 1.32
N GLN A 125 3.15 13.91 2.07
CA GLN A 125 2.46 14.78 3.03
C GLN A 125 3.03 14.70 4.44
N GLY A 126 4.12 13.96 4.62
CA GLY A 126 4.75 13.84 5.93
C GLY A 126 3.95 13.01 6.93
N LEU A 127 3.13 12.09 6.45
CA LEU A 127 2.26 11.26 7.29
C LEU A 127 2.84 9.89 7.60
N LEU A 128 4.02 9.59 7.11
CA LEU A 128 4.72 8.34 7.45
C LEU A 128 5.79 8.56 8.49
#